data_e416417abcd8b738e8d7ffbfadd5ffcd
#
_entry.id   e416417abcd8b738e8d7ffbfadd5ffcd
#
_cell.length_a   1.000
_cell.length_b   1.000
_cell.length_c   1.000
_cell.angle_alpha   90.00
_cell.angle_beta   90.00
_cell.angle_gamma   90.00
#
_symmetry.space_group_name_H-M   'P 1'
#
loop_
_entity.id
_entity.type
_entity.pdbx_description
1 polymer ?
#
loop_
_entity_poly.entity_id
_entity_poly.type
_entity_poly.pdbx_seq_one_letter_code
_entity_poly.pdbx_strand_id
1 'polypeptide(L)'
;MHSTAVLRGLKYAKITFYSALIVSISNIFFSLFFGLFLGFGAGGIGFASSLAFFCASIYSTFILKKQLSDIPSTEEQIGKPSLRKKFFSIGTYILIRSLFLTLFMAYLRNRASLMSMQEIALQHILLQLWSVGYIFVDAIAIASQTLISELVSKKEKYQKSVLQKELVSVTTAISFFLAIIIVLFLDNFVEMFGDDKFDLYINLKLTVLVALSLFIGCYAFLWDGVLLGLDRAKEFSFLTVASSVSGFLVCAYLLRTQNTISTLWIGLNVSLLFRSLLGYIYQK
;
A
#
# COMPACT_ATOMS: atom_id res chain seq x y z
N MET A 1 12.86 -5.82 -7.58
CA MET A 1 12.12 -5.80 -6.30
C MET A 1 12.54 -6.86 -5.28
N HIS A 2 12.89 -8.10 -5.67
CA HIS A 2 13.37 -9.11 -4.69
C HIS A 2 14.62 -8.66 -3.93
N SER A 3 15.62 -8.13 -4.63
CA SER A 3 16.88 -7.67 -4.00
C SER A 3 16.66 -6.60 -2.93
N THR A 4 15.73 -5.66 -3.15
CA THR A 4 15.41 -4.62 -2.15
C THR A 4 14.68 -5.18 -0.93
N ALA A 5 13.85 -6.21 -1.10
CA ALA A 5 13.20 -6.89 0.02
C ALA A 5 14.21 -7.65 0.89
N VAL A 6 15.17 -8.35 0.28
CA VAL A 6 16.27 -9.02 0.99
C VAL A 6 17.14 -8.00 1.73
N LEU A 7 17.52 -6.90 1.07
CA LEU A 7 18.31 -5.83 1.68
C LEU A 7 17.60 -5.18 2.88
N ARG A 8 16.26 -5.04 2.83
CA ARG A 8 15.47 -4.58 4.00
C ARG A 8 15.51 -5.58 5.14
N GLY A 9 15.34 -6.87 4.83
CA GLY A 9 15.46 -7.94 5.83
C GLY A 9 16.84 -7.99 6.51
N LEU A 10 17.90 -7.64 5.76
CA LEU A 10 19.27 -7.50 6.26
C LEU A 10 19.54 -6.14 6.94
N LYS A 11 18.50 -5.30 7.16
CA LYS A 11 18.57 -3.96 7.78
C LYS A 11 19.36 -2.90 6.99
N TYR A 12 19.62 -3.11 5.72
CA TYR A 12 20.24 -2.12 4.85
C TYR A 12 19.22 -1.09 4.30
N ALA A 13 18.47 -0.43 5.20
CA ALA A 13 17.41 0.53 4.85
C ALA A 13 17.92 1.68 3.96
N LYS A 14 19.14 2.18 4.20
CA LYS A 14 19.77 3.23 3.37
C LYS A 14 19.91 2.81 1.90
N ILE A 15 20.30 1.57 1.63
CA ILE A 15 20.46 1.06 0.27
C ILE A 15 19.10 0.97 -0.43
N THR A 16 18.08 0.54 0.30
CA THR A 16 16.71 0.50 -0.20
C THR A 16 16.19 1.90 -0.55
N PHE A 17 16.52 2.90 0.29
CA PHE A 17 16.19 4.30 0.02
C PHE A 17 16.88 4.82 -1.26
N TYR A 18 18.17 4.57 -1.44
CA TYR A 18 18.87 4.94 -2.69
C TYR A 18 18.28 4.22 -3.91
N SER A 19 17.89 2.97 -3.78
CA SER A 19 17.21 2.25 -4.86
C SER A 19 15.88 2.92 -5.25
N ALA A 20 15.09 3.38 -4.28
CA ALA A 20 13.86 4.12 -4.52
C ALA A 20 14.13 5.47 -5.19
N LEU A 21 15.16 6.20 -4.76
CA LEU A 21 15.59 7.46 -5.40
C LEU A 21 15.97 7.23 -6.87
N ILE A 22 16.73 6.18 -7.16
CA ILE A 22 17.12 5.83 -8.54
C ILE A 22 15.85 5.60 -9.38
N VAL A 23 14.86 4.84 -8.88
CA VAL A 23 13.58 4.66 -9.60
C VAL A 23 12.93 6.00 -9.88
N SER A 24 12.77 6.85 -8.86
CA SER A 24 12.03 8.11 -8.98
C SER A 24 12.72 9.08 -9.94
N ILE A 25 14.01 9.30 -9.77
CA ILE A 25 14.79 10.24 -10.62
C ILE A 25 14.85 9.73 -12.05
N SER A 26 15.16 8.43 -12.24
CA SER A 26 15.23 7.84 -13.59
C SER A 26 13.86 7.84 -14.26
N ASN A 27 12.77 7.60 -13.50
CA ASN A 27 11.42 7.63 -14.06
C ASN A 27 11.05 9.02 -14.55
N ILE A 28 11.31 10.07 -13.75
CA ILE A 28 11.07 11.46 -14.18
C ILE A 28 11.87 11.77 -15.45
N PHE A 29 13.17 11.49 -15.44
CA PHE A 29 14.04 11.76 -16.58
C PHE A 29 13.58 11.03 -17.85
N PHE A 30 13.36 9.72 -17.76
CA PHE A 30 12.92 8.92 -18.91
C PHE A 30 11.51 9.25 -19.36
N SER A 31 10.59 9.61 -18.46
CA SER A 31 9.22 10.02 -18.82
C SER A 31 9.23 11.33 -19.59
N LEU A 32 10.03 12.30 -19.18
CA LEU A 32 10.22 13.55 -19.93
C LEU A 32 10.86 13.28 -21.29
N PHE A 33 11.89 12.45 -21.35
CA PHE A 33 12.60 12.14 -22.57
C PHE A 33 11.74 11.35 -23.57
N PHE A 34 11.17 10.21 -23.18
CA PHE A 34 10.38 9.38 -24.09
C PHE A 34 8.96 9.89 -24.28
N GLY A 35 8.32 10.42 -23.22
CA GLY A 35 6.93 10.88 -23.28
C GLY A 35 6.78 12.20 -24.01
N LEU A 36 7.60 13.21 -23.65
CA LEU A 36 7.49 14.55 -24.18
C LEU A 36 8.47 14.81 -25.33
N PHE A 37 9.79 14.62 -25.11
CA PHE A 37 10.78 14.98 -26.11
C PHE A 37 10.72 14.13 -27.38
N LEU A 38 10.57 12.80 -27.25
CA LEU A 38 10.40 11.90 -28.39
C LEU A 38 8.93 11.76 -28.84
N GLY A 39 7.96 12.33 -28.11
CA GLY A 39 6.56 12.34 -28.51
C GLY A 39 5.85 10.98 -28.47
N PHE A 40 6.38 9.99 -27.76
CA PHE A 40 5.77 8.65 -27.67
C PHE A 40 4.54 8.61 -26.75
N GLY A 41 4.16 9.75 -26.14
CA GLY A 41 2.96 9.87 -25.30
C GLY A 41 2.91 8.86 -24.16
N ALA A 42 1.73 8.29 -23.90
CA ALA A 42 1.50 7.34 -22.82
C ALA A 42 2.36 6.06 -22.93
N GLY A 43 2.63 5.58 -24.15
CA GLY A 43 3.52 4.43 -24.38
C GLY A 43 4.96 4.70 -23.94
N GLY A 44 5.47 5.91 -24.25
CA GLY A 44 6.79 6.36 -23.82
C GLY A 44 6.93 6.44 -22.31
N ILE A 45 5.90 6.92 -21.61
CA ILE A 45 5.86 6.98 -20.13
C ILE A 45 5.86 5.57 -19.52
N GLY A 46 5.10 4.64 -20.10
CA GLY A 46 5.10 3.23 -19.66
C GLY A 46 6.47 2.56 -19.83
N PHE A 47 7.12 2.78 -20.98
CA PHE A 47 8.48 2.31 -21.24
C PHE A 47 9.50 2.93 -20.28
N ALA A 48 9.41 4.24 -20.02
CA ALA A 48 10.23 4.97 -19.07
C ALA A 48 10.18 4.35 -17.67
N SER A 49 8.99 4.04 -17.18
CA SER A 49 8.79 3.40 -15.88
C SER A 49 9.46 2.03 -15.83
N SER A 50 9.33 1.23 -16.88
CA SER A 50 9.98 -0.10 -16.96
C SER A 50 11.50 0.01 -16.92
N LEU A 51 12.07 0.99 -17.66
CA LEU A 51 13.51 1.23 -17.68
C LEU A 51 14.04 1.74 -16.33
N ALA A 52 13.29 2.60 -15.63
CA ALA A 52 13.65 3.08 -14.30
C ALA A 52 13.72 1.94 -13.27
N PHE A 53 12.72 1.03 -13.29
CA PHE A 53 12.75 -0.17 -12.45
C PHE A 53 13.90 -1.12 -12.81
N PHE A 54 14.27 -1.22 -14.08
CA PHE A 54 15.40 -2.02 -14.53
C PHE A 54 16.72 -1.47 -13.99
N CYS A 55 16.96 -0.15 -14.08
CA CYS A 55 18.14 0.49 -13.51
C CYS A 55 18.28 0.25 -11.99
N ALA A 56 17.20 0.44 -11.24
CA ALA A 56 17.21 0.20 -9.81
C ALA A 56 17.38 -1.28 -9.44
N SER A 57 16.89 -2.19 -10.29
CA SER A 57 17.09 -3.63 -10.11
C SER A 57 18.55 -4.03 -10.27
N ILE A 58 19.25 -3.48 -11.27
CA ILE A 58 20.70 -3.69 -11.45
C ILE A 58 21.46 -3.19 -10.23
N TYR A 59 21.21 -1.94 -9.80
CA TYR A 59 21.85 -1.36 -8.62
C TYR A 59 21.64 -2.23 -7.38
N SER A 60 20.38 -2.57 -7.07
CA SER A 60 20.05 -3.35 -5.88
C SER A 60 20.66 -4.74 -5.90
N THR A 61 20.72 -5.39 -7.08
CA THR A 61 21.30 -6.72 -7.23
C THR A 61 22.82 -6.69 -7.08
N PHE A 62 23.46 -5.68 -7.64
CA PHE A 62 24.90 -5.49 -7.50
C PHE A 62 25.30 -5.32 -6.02
N ILE A 63 24.62 -4.43 -5.31
CA ILE A 63 24.88 -4.21 -3.88
C ILE A 63 24.54 -5.46 -3.05
N LEU A 64 23.45 -6.16 -3.35
CA LEU A 64 23.10 -7.39 -2.65
C LEU A 64 24.20 -8.46 -2.83
N LYS A 65 24.72 -8.65 -4.03
CA LYS A 65 25.83 -9.59 -4.27
C LYS A 65 27.06 -9.23 -3.43
N LYS A 66 27.40 -7.94 -3.37
CA LYS A 66 28.53 -7.45 -2.57
C LYS A 66 28.35 -7.72 -1.07
N GLN A 67 27.12 -7.50 -0.56
CA GLN A 67 26.83 -7.74 0.86
C GLN A 67 26.74 -9.23 1.22
N LEU A 68 26.31 -10.08 0.28
CA LEU A 68 26.22 -11.53 0.50
C LEU A 68 27.60 -12.21 0.41
N SER A 69 28.59 -11.64 -0.31
CA SER A 69 29.93 -12.22 -0.36
C SER A 69 30.61 -12.27 1.01
N ASP A 70 30.23 -11.40 1.92
CA ASP A 70 30.78 -11.29 3.27
C ASP A 70 30.07 -12.22 4.29
N ILE A 71 28.98 -12.91 3.87
CA ILE A 71 28.21 -13.82 4.71
C ILE A 71 28.64 -15.26 4.39
N PRO A 72 29.17 -16.03 5.36
CA PRO A 72 29.54 -17.42 5.12
C PRO A 72 28.31 -18.22 4.67
N SER A 73 28.40 -18.82 3.48
CA SER A 73 27.34 -19.66 2.95
C SER A 73 27.25 -20.97 3.77
N THR A 74 26.19 -21.12 4.52
CA THR A 74 25.84 -22.39 5.13
C THR A 74 25.17 -23.25 4.04
N GLU A 75 25.92 -24.07 3.34
CA GLU A 75 25.45 -24.89 2.20
C GLU A 75 24.31 -25.86 2.56
N GLU A 76 24.12 -26.18 3.83
CA GLU A 76 23.16 -27.19 4.30
C GLU A 76 21.66 -26.86 4.03
N GLN A 77 21.32 -25.63 3.71
CA GLN A 77 19.91 -25.24 3.57
C GLN A 77 19.49 -24.89 2.13
N ILE A 78 20.44 -24.71 1.23
CA ILE A 78 20.15 -24.32 -0.18
C ILE A 78 19.59 -25.53 -0.92
N GLY A 79 18.35 -25.42 -1.37
CA GLY A 79 17.73 -26.43 -2.26
C GLY A 79 16.77 -27.41 -1.62
N LYS A 80 16.47 -27.32 -0.31
CA LYS A 80 15.46 -28.21 0.30
C LYS A 80 14.10 -28.04 -0.37
N PRO A 81 13.45 -29.13 -0.83
CA PRO A 81 12.12 -29.07 -1.49
C PRO A 81 11.06 -28.35 -0.66
N SER A 82 11.17 -28.41 0.67
CA SER A 82 10.29 -27.74 1.63
C SER A 82 10.35 -26.21 1.53
N LEU A 83 11.52 -25.63 1.30
CA LEU A 83 11.70 -24.18 1.16
C LEU A 83 11.09 -23.66 -0.15
N ARG A 84 11.27 -24.40 -1.26
CA ARG A 84 10.64 -24.07 -2.54
C ARG A 84 9.12 -24.11 -2.43
N LYS A 85 8.55 -25.16 -1.82
CA LYS A 85 7.10 -25.28 -1.61
C LYS A 85 6.57 -24.13 -0.76
N LYS A 86 7.26 -23.76 0.33
CA LYS A 86 6.90 -22.62 1.18
C LYS A 86 6.94 -21.31 0.39
N PHE A 87 7.98 -21.07 -0.41
CA PHE A 87 8.11 -19.86 -1.24
C PHE A 87 6.96 -19.71 -2.24
N PHE A 88 6.65 -20.77 -2.98
CA PHE A 88 5.52 -20.77 -3.92
C PHE A 88 4.18 -20.60 -3.22
N SER A 89 3.98 -21.22 -2.06
CA SER A 89 2.75 -21.06 -1.26
C SER A 89 2.55 -19.61 -0.82
N ILE A 90 3.58 -18.97 -0.26
CA ILE A 90 3.54 -17.56 0.14
C ILE A 90 3.26 -16.67 -1.08
N GLY A 91 3.95 -16.91 -2.20
CA GLY A 91 3.74 -16.18 -3.44
C GLY A 91 2.30 -16.28 -3.95
N THR A 92 1.70 -17.47 -3.88
CA THR A 92 0.30 -17.70 -4.27
C THR A 92 -0.66 -16.91 -3.36
N TYR A 93 -0.46 -16.91 -2.04
CA TYR A 93 -1.29 -16.12 -1.13
C TYR A 93 -1.21 -14.62 -1.42
N ILE A 94 0.01 -14.10 -1.65
CA ILE A 94 0.20 -12.69 -2.00
C ILE A 94 -0.44 -12.36 -3.36
N LEU A 95 -0.38 -13.27 -4.32
CA LEU A 95 -1.00 -13.09 -5.64
C LEU A 95 -2.54 -13.02 -5.52
N ILE A 96 -3.15 -13.98 -4.82
CA ILE A 96 -4.61 -14.01 -4.59
C ILE A 96 -5.06 -12.71 -3.90
N ARG A 97 -4.37 -12.32 -2.83
CA ARG A 97 -4.63 -11.05 -2.13
C ARG A 97 -4.59 -9.86 -3.08
N SER A 98 -3.52 -9.74 -3.86
CA SER A 98 -3.33 -8.61 -4.77
C SER A 98 -4.40 -8.57 -5.86
N LEU A 99 -4.80 -9.74 -6.37
CA LEU A 99 -5.87 -9.86 -7.36
C LEU A 99 -7.20 -9.30 -6.81
N PHE A 100 -7.63 -9.74 -5.63
CA PHE A 100 -8.89 -9.29 -5.03
C PHE A 100 -8.87 -7.79 -4.69
N LEU A 101 -7.76 -7.28 -4.17
CA LEU A 101 -7.61 -5.85 -3.90
C LEU A 101 -7.68 -5.04 -5.21
N THR A 102 -6.98 -5.48 -6.25
CA THR A 102 -6.99 -4.81 -7.57
C THR A 102 -8.38 -4.84 -8.20
N LEU A 103 -9.08 -5.98 -8.13
CA LEU A 103 -10.45 -6.10 -8.63
C LEU A 103 -11.42 -5.18 -7.88
N PHE A 104 -11.30 -5.08 -6.56
CA PHE A 104 -12.12 -4.17 -5.76
C PHE A 104 -11.85 -2.70 -6.14
N MET A 105 -10.58 -2.30 -6.24
CA MET A 105 -10.22 -0.94 -6.67
C MET A 105 -10.64 -0.64 -8.12
N ALA A 106 -10.54 -1.61 -9.01
CA ALA A 106 -11.04 -1.49 -10.39
C ALA A 106 -12.56 -1.32 -10.43
N TYR A 107 -13.29 -2.05 -9.58
CA TYR A 107 -14.73 -1.89 -9.43
C TYR A 107 -15.10 -0.47 -8.97
N LEU A 108 -14.44 0.08 -7.95
CA LEU A 108 -14.69 1.45 -7.48
C LEU A 108 -14.46 2.49 -8.60
N ARG A 109 -13.35 2.34 -9.37
CA ARG A 109 -13.05 3.22 -10.51
C ARG A 109 -14.09 3.09 -11.63
N ASN A 110 -14.49 1.86 -11.94
CA ASN A 110 -15.51 1.62 -12.96
C ASN A 110 -16.86 2.24 -12.56
N ARG A 111 -17.23 2.17 -11.28
CA ARG A 111 -18.46 2.82 -10.78
C ARG A 111 -18.36 4.33 -10.83
N ALA A 112 -17.21 4.91 -10.48
CA ALA A 112 -16.98 6.34 -10.63
C ALA A 112 -17.09 6.81 -12.10
N SER A 113 -16.61 6.01 -13.06
CA SER A 113 -16.67 6.36 -14.49
C SER A 113 -18.09 6.40 -15.07
N LEU A 114 -19.10 5.93 -14.34
CA LEU A 114 -20.52 6.01 -14.73
C LEU A 114 -21.24 7.23 -14.11
N MET A 115 -20.52 8.09 -13.39
CA MET A 115 -21.03 9.30 -12.78
C MET A 115 -20.81 10.53 -13.68
N SER A 116 -21.14 11.73 -13.22
CA SER A 116 -20.89 12.96 -13.96
C SER A 116 -19.39 13.22 -14.15
N MET A 117 -19.03 14.02 -15.17
CA MET A 117 -17.63 14.37 -15.45
C MET A 117 -16.94 15.01 -14.23
N GLN A 118 -17.66 15.86 -13.50
CA GLN A 118 -17.14 16.52 -12.29
C GLN A 118 -16.89 15.51 -11.18
N GLU A 119 -17.81 14.56 -10.97
CA GLU A 119 -17.62 13.50 -9.96
C GLU A 119 -16.45 12.58 -10.31
N ILE A 120 -16.25 12.24 -11.58
CA ILE A 120 -15.09 11.46 -12.02
C ILE A 120 -13.80 12.21 -11.71
N ALA A 121 -13.72 13.50 -12.06
CA ALA A 121 -12.55 14.32 -11.81
C ALA A 121 -12.26 14.45 -10.30
N LEU A 122 -13.28 14.76 -9.50
CA LEU A 122 -13.17 14.82 -8.05
C LEU A 122 -12.70 13.48 -7.45
N GLN A 123 -13.28 12.36 -7.86
CA GLN A 123 -12.86 11.04 -7.41
C GLN A 123 -11.38 10.76 -7.72
N HIS A 124 -10.88 11.18 -8.88
CA HIS A 124 -9.46 11.04 -9.21
C HIS A 124 -8.57 11.88 -8.31
N ILE A 125 -8.94 13.13 -8.03
CA ILE A 125 -8.22 14.02 -7.10
C ILE A 125 -8.18 13.39 -5.70
N LEU A 126 -9.33 12.95 -5.18
CA LEU A 126 -9.42 12.32 -3.87
C LEU A 126 -8.58 11.04 -3.77
N LEU A 127 -8.59 10.18 -4.79
CA LEU A 127 -7.75 8.98 -4.82
C LEU A 127 -6.27 9.31 -4.90
N GLN A 128 -5.89 10.40 -5.57
CA GLN A 128 -4.50 10.84 -5.63
C GLN A 128 -4.02 11.36 -4.27
N LEU A 129 -4.82 12.18 -3.59
CA LEU A 129 -4.55 12.63 -2.23
C LEU A 129 -4.46 11.45 -1.24
N TRP A 130 -5.40 10.52 -1.35
CA TRP A 130 -5.40 9.31 -0.54
C TRP A 130 -4.13 8.48 -0.77
N SER A 131 -3.65 8.39 -2.02
CA SER A 131 -2.42 7.65 -2.36
C SER A 131 -1.17 8.29 -1.77
N VAL A 132 -1.13 9.61 -1.63
CA VAL A 132 -0.04 10.31 -0.93
C VAL A 132 -0.04 9.96 0.57
N GLY A 133 -1.21 10.02 1.22
CA GLY A 133 -1.35 9.57 2.62
C GLY A 133 -0.96 8.10 2.80
N TYR A 134 -1.29 7.27 1.82
CA TYR A 134 -0.96 5.85 1.80
C TYR A 134 0.54 5.55 1.86
N ILE A 135 1.41 6.41 1.31
CA ILE A 135 2.87 6.23 1.37
C ILE A 135 3.36 6.22 2.82
N PHE A 136 2.82 7.08 3.67
CA PHE A 136 3.15 7.11 5.10
C PHE A 136 2.67 5.84 5.82
N VAL A 137 1.47 5.37 5.44
CA VAL A 137 0.86 4.17 6.01
C VAL A 137 1.64 2.91 5.63
N ASP A 138 2.11 2.82 4.39
CA ASP A 138 2.92 1.70 3.92
C ASP A 138 4.29 1.65 4.61
N ALA A 139 4.86 2.81 4.94
CA ALA A 139 6.09 2.88 5.73
C ALA A 139 5.92 2.24 7.12
N ILE A 140 4.76 2.43 7.78
CA ILE A 140 4.43 1.77 9.06
C ILE A 140 4.37 0.25 8.88
N ALA A 141 3.70 -0.22 7.83
CA ALA A 141 3.59 -1.65 7.53
C ALA A 141 4.96 -2.31 7.33
N ILE A 142 5.83 -1.67 6.55
CA ILE A 142 7.20 -2.16 6.28
C ILE A 142 8.05 -2.19 7.57
N ALA A 143 7.98 -1.14 8.38
CA ALA A 143 8.69 -1.07 9.66
C ALA A 143 8.19 -2.18 10.61
N SER A 144 6.88 -2.33 10.76
CA SER A 144 6.25 -3.35 11.58
C SER A 144 6.66 -4.76 11.15
N GLN A 145 6.63 -5.05 9.84
CA GLN A 145 7.05 -6.34 9.29
C GLN A 145 8.50 -6.66 9.66
N THR A 146 9.39 -5.70 9.49
CA THR A 146 10.84 -5.91 9.73
C THR A 146 11.13 -6.13 11.21
N LEU A 147 10.59 -5.29 12.08
CA LEU A 147 10.85 -5.36 13.54
C LEU A 147 10.21 -6.60 14.16
N ILE A 148 8.98 -6.93 13.79
CA ILE A 148 8.31 -8.13 14.31
C ILE A 148 9.03 -9.41 13.84
N SER A 149 9.43 -9.48 12.57
CA SER A 149 10.17 -10.62 12.02
C SER A 149 11.48 -10.86 12.77
N GLU A 150 12.18 -9.80 13.16
CA GLU A 150 13.41 -9.92 13.95
C GLU A 150 13.15 -10.51 15.33
N LEU A 151 12.15 -9.99 16.09
CA LEU A 151 11.84 -10.47 17.42
C LEU A 151 11.31 -11.93 17.41
N VAL A 152 10.57 -12.30 16.35
CA VAL A 152 10.14 -13.68 16.15
C VAL A 152 11.32 -14.61 15.94
N SER A 153 12.30 -14.20 15.14
CA SER A 153 13.52 -14.99 14.91
C SER A 153 14.36 -15.18 16.17
N LYS A 154 14.40 -14.16 17.03
CA LYS A 154 15.09 -14.21 18.35
C LYS A 154 14.28 -14.90 19.45
N LYS A 155 13.01 -15.29 19.17
CA LYS A 155 12.07 -15.89 20.14
C LYS A 155 11.74 -14.99 21.35
N GLU A 156 11.85 -13.69 21.21
CA GLU A 156 11.64 -12.68 22.26
C GLU A 156 10.15 -12.29 22.37
N LYS A 157 9.35 -13.14 22.98
CA LYS A 157 7.88 -12.94 23.09
C LYS A 157 7.48 -11.68 23.87
N TYR A 158 8.20 -11.36 24.94
CA TYR A 158 7.90 -10.18 25.76
C TYR A 158 8.15 -8.89 25.00
N GLN A 159 9.31 -8.76 24.37
CA GLN A 159 9.65 -7.58 23.57
C GLN A 159 8.72 -7.40 22.38
N LYS A 160 8.27 -8.51 21.76
CA LYS A 160 7.25 -8.47 20.71
C LYS A 160 5.97 -7.79 21.20
N SER A 161 5.46 -8.12 22.39
CA SER A 161 4.25 -7.50 22.94
C SER A 161 4.42 -6.01 23.24
N VAL A 162 5.59 -5.62 23.76
CA VAL A 162 5.92 -4.20 24.01
C VAL A 162 5.98 -3.45 22.68
N LEU A 163 6.73 -3.97 21.71
CA LEU A 163 6.85 -3.36 20.38
C LEU A 163 5.49 -3.19 19.69
N GLN A 164 4.59 -4.16 19.80
CA GLN A 164 3.25 -4.05 19.21
C GLN A 164 2.46 -2.88 19.81
N LYS A 165 2.56 -2.62 21.11
CA LYS A 165 1.93 -1.46 21.75
C LYS A 165 2.53 -0.15 21.26
N GLU A 166 3.83 -0.06 21.13
CA GLU A 166 4.53 1.11 20.60
C GLU A 166 4.12 1.38 19.14
N LEU A 167 4.08 0.34 18.30
CA LEU A 167 3.63 0.45 16.93
C LEU A 167 2.19 0.96 16.83
N VAL A 168 1.29 0.49 17.68
CA VAL A 168 -0.09 0.99 17.75
C VAL A 168 -0.10 2.46 18.16
N SER A 169 0.70 2.87 19.14
CA SER A 169 0.79 4.28 19.59
C SER A 169 1.25 5.21 18.46
N VAL A 170 2.36 4.83 17.78
CA VAL A 170 2.88 5.59 16.64
C VAL A 170 1.86 5.64 15.49
N THR A 171 1.22 4.51 15.19
CA THR A 171 0.17 4.43 14.16
C THR A 171 -0.99 5.34 14.50
N THR A 172 -1.41 5.38 15.77
CA THR A 172 -2.48 6.27 16.23
C THR A 172 -2.10 7.74 15.99
N ALA A 173 -0.91 8.15 16.39
CA ALA A 173 -0.45 9.53 16.18
C ALA A 173 -0.43 9.91 14.69
N ILE A 174 0.11 9.05 13.82
CA ILE A 174 0.17 9.28 12.38
C ILE A 174 -1.25 9.29 11.77
N SER A 175 -2.14 8.39 12.19
CA SER A 175 -3.50 8.32 11.68
C SER A 175 -4.31 9.58 12.00
N PHE A 176 -4.19 10.10 13.22
CA PHE A 176 -4.80 11.37 13.60
C PHE A 176 -4.22 12.54 12.81
N PHE A 177 -2.89 12.60 12.66
CA PHE A 177 -2.23 13.64 11.88
C PHE A 177 -2.72 13.67 10.42
N LEU A 178 -2.76 12.53 9.76
CA LEU A 178 -3.25 12.43 8.38
C LEU A 178 -4.74 12.78 8.26
N ALA A 179 -5.57 12.31 9.20
CA ALA A 179 -6.99 12.62 9.20
C ALA A 179 -7.25 14.12 9.41
N ILE A 180 -6.52 14.77 10.32
CA ILE A 180 -6.64 16.22 10.59
C ILE A 180 -6.21 17.01 9.34
N ILE A 181 -5.13 16.64 8.67
CA ILE A 181 -4.70 17.30 7.42
C ILE A 181 -5.82 17.25 6.39
N ILE A 182 -6.44 16.08 6.18
CA ILE A 182 -7.55 15.98 5.23
C ILE A 182 -8.73 16.85 5.65
N VAL A 183 -9.14 16.81 6.91
CA VAL A 183 -10.28 17.61 7.39
C VAL A 183 -10.06 19.12 7.22
N LEU A 184 -8.82 19.59 7.45
CA LEU A 184 -8.51 21.02 7.39
C LEU A 184 -8.20 21.53 5.98
N PHE A 185 -7.68 20.69 5.10
CA PHE A 185 -7.10 21.16 3.84
C PHE A 185 -7.68 20.50 2.59
N LEU A 186 -8.70 19.62 2.70
CA LEU A 186 -9.24 18.93 1.55
C LEU A 186 -9.76 19.90 0.48
N ASP A 187 -10.53 20.90 0.90
CA ASP A 187 -11.11 21.92 0.00
C ASP A 187 -9.99 22.65 -0.76
N ASN A 188 -8.98 23.15 -0.03
CA ASN A 188 -7.83 23.82 -0.63
C ASN A 188 -7.07 22.92 -1.63
N PHE A 189 -6.93 21.62 -1.30
CA PHE A 189 -6.28 20.68 -2.23
C PHE A 189 -7.10 20.45 -3.50
N VAL A 190 -8.42 20.38 -3.38
CA VAL A 190 -9.29 20.20 -4.54
C VAL A 190 -9.31 21.44 -5.42
N GLU A 191 -9.37 22.64 -4.82
CA GLU A 191 -9.29 23.92 -5.52
C GLU A 191 -7.99 24.06 -6.35
N MET A 192 -6.86 23.54 -5.85
CA MET A 192 -5.59 23.55 -6.61
C MET A 192 -5.66 22.78 -7.94
N PHE A 193 -6.55 21.80 -8.08
CA PHE A 193 -6.64 20.90 -9.24
C PHE A 193 -7.91 21.08 -10.05
N GLY A 194 -8.86 21.91 -9.60
CA GLY A 194 -10.15 22.10 -10.24
C GLY A 194 -10.68 23.52 -10.10
N ASP A 195 -11.67 23.83 -10.95
CA ASP A 195 -12.48 25.04 -10.85
C ASP A 195 -13.46 24.95 -9.66
N ASP A 196 -14.04 26.09 -9.26
CA ASP A 196 -15.11 26.23 -8.23
C ASP A 196 -16.33 25.30 -8.42
N LYS A 197 -16.36 24.56 -9.52
CA LYS A 197 -17.41 23.58 -9.86
C LYS A 197 -17.44 22.34 -8.97
N PHE A 198 -16.38 22.08 -8.18
CA PHE A 198 -16.32 20.93 -7.28
C PHE A 198 -17.01 21.18 -5.94
N ASP A 199 -17.23 22.45 -5.54
CA ASP A 199 -17.83 22.83 -4.25
C ASP A 199 -19.20 22.19 -4.04
N LEU A 200 -19.94 21.96 -5.11
CA LEU A 200 -21.27 21.34 -5.07
C LEU A 200 -21.21 19.85 -4.64
N TYR A 201 -20.07 19.18 -4.85
CA TYR A 201 -19.89 17.75 -4.58
C TYR A 201 -19.11 17.47 -3.30
N ILE A 202 -18.29 18.45 -2.85
CA ILE A 202 -17.55 18.36 -1.60
C ILE A 202 -18.50 18.77 -0.48
N ASN A 203 -18.68 17.88 0.46
CA ASN A 203 -19.47 18.12 1.64
C ASN A 203 -18.79 17.48 2.86
N LEU A 204 -19.15 17.93 4.05
CA LEU A 204 -18.59 17.41 5.30
C LEU A 204 -18.63 15.88 5.39
N LYS A 205 -19.67 15.25 4.84
CA LYS A 205 -19.78 13.78 4.81
C LYS A 205 -18.66 13.15 4.00
N LEU A 206 -18.36 13.67 2.82
CA LEU A 206 -17.28 13.16 1.96
C LEU A 206 -15.92 13.40 2.59
N THR A 207 -15.66 14.59 3.11
CA THR A 207 -14.41 14.94 3.81
C THR A 207 -14.16 13.99 4.98
N VAL A 208 -15.18 13.75 5.82
CA VAL A 208 -15.08 12.81 6.94
C VAL A 208 -14.80 11.38 6.44
N LEU A 209 -15.43 10.93 5.36
CA LEU A 209 -15.21 9.60 4.80
C LEU A 209 -13.79 9.42 4.27
N VAL A 210 -13.22 10.44 3.62
CA VAL A 210 -11.84 10.42 3.13
C VAL A 210 -10.86 10.40 4.30
N ALA A 211 -11.05 11.28 5.30
CA ALA A 211 -10.23 11.31 6.50
C ALA A 211 -10.28 9.98 7.28
N LEU A 212 -11.50 9.41 7.43
CA LEU A 212 -11.73 8.14 8.11
C LEU A 212 -11.04 6.98 7.40
N SER A 213 -11.00 7.00 6.07
CA SER A 213 -10.31 5.95 5.28
C SER A 213 -8.80 5.93 5.53
N LEU A 214 -8.15 7.08 5.71
CA LEU A 214 -6.75 7.17 6.10
C LEU A 214 -6.56 6.73 7.55
N PHE A 215 -7.42 7.18 8.45
CA PHE A 215 -7.37 6.81 9.86
C PHE A 215 -7.46 5.29 10.05
N ILE A 216 -8.50 4.66 9.51
CA ILE A 216 -8.69 3.20 9.61
C ILE A 216 -7.63 2.46 8.79
N GLY A 217 -7.24 3.01 7.64
CA GLY A 217 -6.22 2.47 6.77
C GLY A 217 -4.90 2.25 7.50
N CYS A 218 -4.46 3.19 8.33
CA CYS A 218 -3.24 3.06 9.13
C CYS A 218 -3.23 1.77 9.96
N TYR A 219 -4.33 1.44 10.61
CA TYR A 219 -4.43 0.20 11.41
C TYR A 219 -4.49 -1.04 10.52
N ALA A 220 -5.22 -0.99 9.42
CA ALA A 220 -5.28 -2.11 8.48
C ALA A 220 -3.88 -2.49 7.97
N PHE A 221 -3.06 -1.50 7.62
CA PHE A 221 -1.69 -1.72 7.15
C PHE A 221 -0.71 -2.07 8.26
N LEU A 222 -0.89 -1.53 9.47
CA LEU A 222 -0.12 -1.96 10.64
C LEU A 222 -0.24 -3.47 10.82
N TRP A 223 -1.48 -3.99 10.85
CA TRP A 223 -1.72 -5.42 11.04
C TRP A 223 -1.25 -6.27 9.87
N ASP A 224 -1.29 -5.74 8.65
CA ASP A 224 -0.66 -6.40 7.50
C ASP A 224 0.84 -6.61 7.71
N GLY A 225 1.54 -5.57 8.13
CA GLY A 225 2.96 -5.65 8.45
C GLY A 225 3.25 -6.63 9.58
N VAL A 226 2.46 -6.59 10.64
CA VAL A 226 2.59 -7.52 11.78
C VAL A 226 2.37 -8.97 11.34
N LEU A 227 1.33 -9.27 10.57
CA LEU A 227 1.04 -10.63 10.11
C LEU A 227 2.13 -11.17 9.18
N LEU A 228 2.64 -10.35 8.28
CA LEU A 228 3.78 -10.73 7.43
C LEU A 228 5.06 -10.94 8.26
N GLY A 229 5.29 -10.11 9.27
CA GLY A 229 6.40 -10.29 10.21
C GLY A 229 6.30 -11.56 11.06
N LEU A 230 5.07 -12.04 11.31
CA LEU A 230 4.77 -13.31 11.99
C LEU A 230 4.84 -14.55 11.06
N ASP A 231 5.17 -14.40 9.78
CA ASP A 231 5.14 -15.45 8.75
C ASP A 231 3.71 -16.03 8.51
N ARG A 232 2.66 -15.22 8.73
CA ARG A 232 1.25 -15.59 8.58
C ARG A 232 0.68 -15.09 7.25
N ALA A 233 1.32 -15.44 6.14
CA ALA A 233 0.92 -15.00 4.81
C ALA A 233 -0.47 -15.50 4.38
N LYS A 234 -0.90 -16.67 4.88
CA LYS A 234 -2.22 -17.24 4.62
C LYS A 234 -3.33 -16.38 5.24
N GLU A 235 -3.20 -16.06 6.52
CA GLU A 235 -4.15 -15.22 7.26
C GLU A 235 -4.19 -13.81 6.68
N PHE A 236 -3.03 -13.23 6.35
CA PHE A 236 -2.90 -11.96 5.67
C PHE A 236 -3.66 -11.93 4.32
N SER A 237 -3.54 -12.99 3.51
CA SER A 237 -4.29 -13.10 2.26
C SER A 237 -5.79 -13.21 2.51
N PHE A 238 -6.20 -14.10 3.43
CA PHE A 238 -7.60 -14.32 3.75
C PHE A 238 -8.30 -13.04 4.22
N LEU A 239 -7.71 -12.31 5.16
CA LEU A 239 -8.33 -11.07 5.66
C LEU A 239 -8.46 -10.01 4.57
N THR A 240 -7.50 -9.90 3.64
CA THR A 240 -7.58 -8.94 2.54
C THR A 240 -8.66 -9.34 1.53
N VAL A 241 -8.80 -10.63 1.22
CA VAL A 241 -9.87 -11.14 0.35
C VAL A 241 -11.23 -10.89 0.99
N ALA A 242 -11.41 -11.28 2.25
CA ALA A 242 -12.66 -11.11 2.98
C ALA A 242 -13.06 -9.62 3.08
N SER A 243 -12.10 -8.74 3.36
CA SER A 243 -12.34 -7.30 3.44
C SER A 243 -12.68 -6.68 2.07
N SER A 244 -12.01 -7.10 1.01
CA SER A 244 -12.32 -6.63 -0.36
C SER A 244 -13.73 -7.06 -0.78
N VAL A 245 -14.12 -8.31 -0.48
CA VAL A 245 -15.46 -8.80 -0.74
C VAL A 245 -16.51 -8.06 0.07
N SER A 246 -16.27 -7.79 1.37
CA SER A 246 -17.20 -7.04 2.21
C SER A 246 -17.41 -5.61 1.70
N GLY A 247 -16.32 -4.91 1.33
CA GLY A 247 -16.40 -3.58 0.73
C GLY A 247 -17.14 -3.57 -0.60
N PHE A 248 -16.88 -4.56 -1.46
CA PHE A 248 -17.61 -4.74 -2.73
C PHE A 248 -19.12 -4.95 -2.50
N LEU A 249 -19.52 -5.85 -1.61
CA LEU A 249 -20.93 -6.15 -1.34
C LEU A 249 -21.67 -4.92 -0.80
N VAL A 250 -21.09 -4.21 0.17
CA VAL A 250 -21.69 -2.99 0.73
C VAL A 250 -21.79 -1.90 -0.34
N CYS A 251 -20.73 -1.67 -1.11
CA CYS A 251 -20.76 -0.69 -2.17
C CYS A 251 -21.80 -1.04 -3.25
N ALA A 252 -21.86 -2.30 -3.69
CA ALA A 252 -22.83 -2.77 -4.69
C ALA A 252 -24.29 -2.66 -4.20
N TYR A 253 -24.53 -2.91 -2.91
CA TYR A 253 -25.84 -2.74 -2.30
C TYR A 253 -26.26 -1.27 -2.25
N LEU A 254 -25.41 -0.40 -1.73
CA LEU A 254 -25.71 1.02 -1.56
C LEU A 254 -25.85 1.78 -2.89
N LEU A 255 -25.09 1.37 -3.93
CA LEU A 255 -25.19 1.98 -5.27
C LEU A 255 -26.54 1.71 -5.96
N ARG A 256 -27.35 0.75 -5.46
CA ARG A 256 -28.72 0.56 -5.95
C ARG A 256 -29.66 1.71 -5.54
N THR A 257 -29.36 2.36 -4.43
CA THR A 257 -30.20 3.42 -3.86
C THR A 257 -29.58 4.80 -3.99
N GLN A 258 -28.26 4.90 -3.93
CA GLN A 258 -27.51 6.16 -3.95
C GLN A 258 -26.24 6.02 -4.79
N ASN A 259 -26.30 6.54 -6.01
CA ASN A 259 -25.14 6.54 -6.91
C ASN A 259 -24.34 7.84 -6.71
N THR A 260 -23.51 7.89 -5.67
CA THR A 260 -22.70 9.06 -5.29
C THR A 260 -21.28 8.66 -4.95
N ILE A 261 -20.33 9.61 -5.06
CA ILE A 261 -18.93 9.40 -4.64
C ILE A 261 -18.85 8.93 -3.17
N SER A 262 -19.66 9.52 -2.29
CA SER A 262 -19.70 9.13 -0.88
C SER A 262 -19.98 7.63 -0.69
N THR A 263 -20.78 7.02 -1.56
CA THR A 263 -21.08 5.58 -1.51
C THR A 263 -19.83 4.73 -1.81
N LEU A 264 -18.98 5.17 -2.74
CA LEU A 264 -17.72 4.50 -3.04
C LEU A 264 -16.77 4.54 -1.84
N TRP A 265 -16.69 5.69 -1.17
CA TRP A 265 -15.87 5.86 0.03
C TRP A 265 -16.42 5.10 1.24
N ILE A 266 -17.73 4.93 1.38
CA ILE A 266 -18.31 4.03 2.39
C ILE A 266 -17.86 2.59 2.14
N GLY A 267 -17.94 2.10 0.91
CA GLY A 267 -17.47 0.76 0.56
C GLY A 267 -15.98 0.56 0.87
N LEU A 268 -15.15 1.55 0.57
CA LEU A 268 -13.72 1.55 0.89
C LEU A 268 -13.49 1.51 2.41
N ASN A 269 -14.18 2.36 3.17
CA ASN A 269 -14.08 2.40 4.63
C ASN A 269 -14.50 1.08 5.29
N VAL A 270 -15.59 0.47 4.82
CA VAL A 270 -16.01 -0.85 5.32
C VAL A 270 -14.95 -1.91 5.05
N SER A 271 -14.36 -1.92 3.85
CA SER A 271 -13.25 -2.82 3.54
C SER A 271 -12.07 -2.61 4.50
N LEU A 272 -11.62 -1.38 4.70
CA LEU A 272 -10.51 -1.05 5.59
C LEU A 272 -10.81 -1.40 7.06
N LEU A 273 -12.04 -1.09 7.54
CA LEU A 273 -12.47 -1.41 8.89
C LEU A 273 -12.46 -2.93 9.13
N PHE A 274 -13.04 -3.69 8.20
CA PHE A 274 -13.08 -5.13 8.30
C PHE A 274 -11.67 -5.74 8.29
N ARG A 275 -10.78 -5.20 7.44
CA ARG A 275 -9.37 -5.60 7.39
C ARG A 275 -8.64 -5.28 8.70
N SER A 276 -8.86 -4.10 9.27
CA SER A 276 -8.27 -3.70 10.54
C SER A 276 -8.73 -4.59 11.70
N LEU A 277 -10.03 -4.86 11.80
CA LEU A 277 -10.60 -5.72 12.86
C LEU A 277 -10.11 -7.16 12.75
N LEU A 278 -10.14 -7.77 11.57
CA LEU A 278 -9.61 -9.12 11.37
C LEU A 278 -8.11 -9.16 11.63
N GLY A 279 -7.35 -8.16 11.18
CA GLY A 279 -5.92 -8.06 11.45
C GLY A 279 -5.60 -8.05 12.94
N TYR A 280 -6.35 -7.27 13.72
CA TYR A 280 -6.24 -7.27 15.19
C TYR A 280 -6.56 -8.63 15.82
N ILE A 281 -7.57 -9.33 15.32
CA ILE A 281 -7.94 -10.67 15.84
C ILE A 281 -6.83 -11.69 15.53
N TYR A 282 -6.36 -11.72 14.30
CA TYR A 282 -5.38 -12.71 13.85
C TYR A 282 -3.94 -12.45 14.35
N GLN A 283 -3.60 -11.23 14.81
CA GLN A 283 -2.27 -10.94 15.33
C GLN A 283 -1.99 -11.58 16.71
N LYS A 284 -3.05 -11.94 17.45
CA LYS A 284 -2.96 -12.66 18.72
C LYS A 284 -2.54 -14.11 18.48
#